data_b883b4349587e645417f1617094d2b6b
#
_entry.id   b883b4349587e645417f1617094d2b6b
#
_cell.length_a   1.000
_cell.length_b   1.000
_cell.length_c   1.000
_cell.angle_alpha   90.00
_cell.angle_beta   90.00
_cell.angle_gamma   90.00
#
_symmetry.space_group_name_H-M   'P 1'
#
loop_
_entity.id
_entity.type
_entity.pdbx_description
1 polymer ?
#
loop_
_entity_poly.entity_id
_entity_poly.type
_entity_poly.pdbx_seq_one_letter_code
_entity_poly.pdbx_strand_id
1 'polypeptide(L)'
;MLRLLIKHFRPGITLIELLVVIVIIGILAGVGGPNLGGWNCRQELKNDFSELNGFLEELKIESVTRNRTMLASVRSSGKGNNALIKAYQGPQGKKKACGTGAGWEYLGANDITDYEAESALENFNKTVCFNADASATAGSYTLGRQCSGWWGDTYFQFKNQIFGATGYIEKLKYNTNKVNGKVIGWEDI
;
A
#
# COMPACT_ATOMS: atom_id res chain seq x y z
N MET A 1 42.17 46.22 33.52
CA MET A 1 41.35 45.21 32.77
C MET A 1 39.89 45.51 33.00
N LEU A 2 39.23 46.14 32.03
CA LEU A 2 37.83 46.53 32.10
C LEU A 2 36.97 45.43 31.47
N ARG A 3 36.24 44.64 32.26
CA ARG A 3 35.27 43.64 31.76
C ARG A 3 33.99 44.35 31.37
N LEU A 4 33.77 44.50 30.06
CA LEU A 4 32.49 44.92 29.51
C LEU A 4 31.47 43.81 29.72
N LEU A 5 30.54 44.02 30.68
CA LEU A 5 29.36 43.18 30.85
C LEU A 5 28.35 43.52 29.76
N ILE A 6 28.34 42.72 28.68
CA ILE A 6 27.32 42.81 27.67
C ILE A 6 26.03 42.23 28.26
N LYS A 7 25.14 43.10 28.69
CA LYS A 7 23.82 42.75 29.19
C LYS A 7 22.98 42.27 27.99
N HIS A 8 22.80 40.96 27.87
CA HIS A 8 21.90 40.38 26.87
C HIS A 8 20.46 40.83 27.21
N PHE A 9 19.96 41.81 26.48
CA PHE A 9 18.55 42.16 26.47
C PHE A 9 17.80 41.00 25.77
N ARG A 10 17.01 40.24 26.53
CA ARG A 10 16.05 39.30 25.98
C ARG A 10 14.80 40.11 25.63
N PRO A 11 14.46 40.32 24.36
CA PRO A 11 13.22 40.99 24.01
C PRO A 11 12.05 40.15 24.54
N GLY A 12 11.19 40.71 25.33
CA GLY A 12 9.93 40.09 25.76
C GLY A 12 8.94 40.09 24.57
N ILE A 13 8.16 39.03 24.43
CA ILE A 13 7.07 38.95 23.44
C ILE A 13 5.99 39.97 23.85
N THR A 14 5.55 40.80 22.92
CA THR A 14 4.47 41.74 23.14
C THR A 14 3.12 41.04 23.16
N LEU A 15 2.14 41.58 23.90
CA LEU A 15 0.78 41.04 23.99
C LEU A 15 0.10 40.98 22.61
N ILE A 16 0.39 41.99 21.76
CA ILE A 16 -0.13 42.04 20.38
C ILE A 16 0.47 40.93 19.49
N GLU A 17 1.76 40.60 19.66
CA GLU A 17 2.43 39.56 18.92
C GLU A 17 1.87 38.18 19.26
N LEU A 18 1.58 37.92 20.55
CA LEU A 18 0.90 36.69 20.97
C LEU A 18 -0.51 36.61 20.37
N LEU A 19 -1.26 37.73 20.38
CA LEU A 19 -2.61 37.78 19.84
C LEU A 19 -2.62 37.45 18.35
N VAL A 20 -1.71 38.02 17.57
CA VAL A 20 -1.60 37.76 16.14
C VAL A 20 -1.28 36.28 15.87
N VAL A 21 -0.39 35.67 16.65
CA VAL A 21 -0.04 34.26 16.53
C VAL A 21 -1.24 33.36 16.79
N ILE A 22 -2.02 33.59 17.85
CA ILE A 22 -3.19 32.72 18.11
C ILE A 22 -4.29 32.90 17.07
N VAL A 23 -4.46 34.07 16.46
CA VAL A 23 -5.40 34.33 15.37
C VAL A 23 -4.98 33.54 14.12
N ILE A 24 -3.69 33.60 13.76
CA ILE A 24 -3.17 32.84 12.59
C ILE A 24 -3.32 31.33 12.82
N ILE A 25 -2.98 30.81 14.02
CA ILE A 25 -3.16 29.40 14.35
C ILE A 25 -4.65 29.01 14.25
N GLY A 26 -5.56 29.84 14.74
CA GLY A 26 -7.01 29.63 14.68
C GLY A 26 -7.51 29.50 13.23
N ILE A 27 -7.05 30.38 12.32
CA ILE A 27 -7.40 30.33 10.90
C ILE A 27 -6.84 29.06 10.26
N LEU A 28 -5.56 28.74 10.48
CA LEU A 28 -4.91 27.54 9.92
C LEU A 28 -5.57 26.25 10.43
N ALA A 29 -5.92 26.18 11.71
CA ALA A 29 -6.62 25.02 12.28
C ALA A 29 -8.03 24.84 11.68
N GLY A 30 -8.74 25.95 11.43
CA GLY A 30 -10.07 25.92 10.82
C GLY A 30 -10.07 25.42 9.38
N VAL A 31 -9.02 25.73 8.60
CA VAL A 31 -8.91 25.32 7.19
C VAL A 31 -8.24 23.95 7.04
N GLY A 32 -7.26 23.63 7.87
CA GLY A 32 -6.45 22.39 7.76
C GLY A 32 -7.14 21.15 8.32
N GLY A 33 -7.90 21.28 9.41
CA GLY A 33 -8.48 20.15 10.13
C GLY A 33 -9.36 19.21 9.30
N PRO A 34 -10.30 19.72 8.50
CA PRO A 34 -11.24 18.87 7.74
C PRO A 34 -10.62 18.05 6.64
N ASN A 35 -9.45 18.42 6.12
CA ASN A 35 -8.81 17.76 4.98
C ASN A 35 -7.89 16.59 5.39
N LEU A 36 -7.57 16.46 6.67
CA LEU A 36 -6.66 15.42 7.15
C LEU A 36 -7.23 14.01 7.05
N GLY A 37 -8.55 13.84 7.21
CA GLY A 37 -9.21 12.53 7.15
C GLY A 37 -9.08 11.87 5.77
N GLY A 38 -9.35 12.60 4.70
CA GLY A 38 -9.22 12.08 3.33
C GLY A 38 -7.76 11.81 2.94
N TRP A 39 -6.84 12.64 3.43
CA TRP A 39 -5.41 12.43 3.22
C TRP A 39 -4.89 11.17 3.92
N ASN A 40 -5.23 10.98 5.22
CA ASN A 40 -4.86 9.79 5.98
C ASN A 40 -5.38 8.51 5.32
N CYS A 41 -6.65 8.47 4.95
CA CYS A 41 -7.27 7.34 4.28
C CYS A 41 -6.52 6.96 2.99
N ARG A 42 -6.13 7.95 2.18
CA ARG A 42 -5.33 7.71 0.97
C ARG A 42 -3.93 7.20 1.28
N GLN A 43 -3.30 7.67 2.37
CA GLN A 43 -1.99 7.18 2.79
C GLN A 43 -2.06 5.75 3.30
N GLU A 44 -3.10 5.39 4.06
CA GLU A 44 -3.33 4.01 4.49
C GLU A 44 -3.47 3.07 3.29
N LEU A 45 -4.30 3.42 2.29
CA LEU A 45 -4.41 2.62 1.07
C LEU A 45 -3.08 2.48 0.31
N LYS A 46 -2.24 3.53 0.28
CA LYS A 46 -0.90 3.45 -0.32
C LYS A 46 0.03 2.55 0.48
N ASN A 47 -0.06 2.59 1.81
CA ASN A 47 0.73 1.71 2.67
C ASN A 47 0.33 0.25 2.46
N ASP A 48 -0.97 -0.05 2.49
CA ASP A 48 -1.52 -1.38 2.20
C ASP A 48 -1.05 -1.89 0.82
N PHE A 49 -1.06 -1.01 -0.18
CA PHE A 49 -0.59 -1.35 -1.52
C PHE A 49 0.93 -1.60 -1.58
N SER A 50 1.72 -0.79 -0.86
CA SER A 50 3.17 -0.98 -0.77
C SER A 50 3.53 -2.29 -0.07
N GLU A 51 2.79 -2.64 0.98
CA GLU A 51 2.95 -3.90 1.71
C GLU A 51 2.59 -5.10 0.84
N LEU A 52 1.48 -5.03 0.08
CA LEU A 52 1.11 -6.05 -0.90
C LEU A 52 2.21 -6.26 -1.95
N ASN A 53 2.81 -5.16 -2.44
CA ASN A 53 3.93 -5.24 -3.38
C ASN A 53 5.14 -5.95 -2.75
N GLY A 54 5.52 -5.56 -1.53
CA GLY A 54 6.61 -6.19 -0.78
C GLY A 54 6.39 -7.69 -0.64
N PHE A 55 5.20 -8.08 -0.21
CA PHE A 55 4.81 -9.48 -0.06
C PHE A 55 4.91 -10.28 -1.38
N LEU A 56 4.42 -9.73 -2.49
CA LEU A 56 4.48 -10.41 -3.80
C LEU A 56 5.92 -10.50 -4.33
N GLU A 57 6.73 -9.47 -4.14
CA GLU A 57 8.14 -9.45 -4.53
C GLU A 57 8.95 -10.44 -3.67
N GLU A 58 8.66 -10.53 -2.38
CA GLU A 58 9.27 -11.51 -1.47
C GLU A 58 8.97 -12.95 -1.92
N LEU A 59 7.71 -13.27 -2.21
CA LEU A 59 7.34 -14.58 -2.75
C LEU A 59 8.07 -14.90 -4.05
N LYS A 60 8.24 -13.92 -4.93
CA LYS A 60 8.99 -14.09 -6.18
C LYS A 60 10.47 -14.39 -5.90
N ILE A 61 11.12 -13.62 -5.03
CA ILE A 61 12.53 -13.80 -4.66
C ILE A 61 12.71 -15.18 -4.02
N GLU A 62 11.87 -15.53 -3.06
CA GLU A 62 11.92 -16.81 -2.36
C GLU A 62 11.66 -18.00 -3.29
N SER A 63 10.84 -17.84 -4.33
CA SER A 63 10.62 -18.91 -5.30
C SER A 63 11.91 -19.29 -6.05
N VAL A 64 12.71 -18.29 -6.39
CA VAL A 64 14.01 -18.50 -7.07
C VAL A 64 15.06 -19.00 -6.07
N THR A 65 15.16 -18.36 -4.92
CA THR A 65 16.18 -18.65 -3.89
C THR A 65 16.05 -20.06 -3.36
N ARG A 66 14.83 -20.53 -3.07
CA ARG A 66 14.56 -21.87 -2.54
C ARG A 66 14.38 -22.92 -3.64
N ASN A 67 14.42 -22.52 -4.91
CA ASN A 67 14.13 -23.40 -6.04
C ASN A 67 12.79 -24.14 -5.88
N ARG A 68 11.74 -23.40 -5.51
CA ARG A 68 10.39 -23.93 -5.26
C ARG A 68 9.33 -22.98 -5.85
N THR A 69 8.16 -23.53 -6.17
CA THR A 69 7.02 -22.68 -6.51
C THR A 69 6.42 -22.09 -5.24
N MET A 70 6.26 -20.76 -5.19
CA MET A 70 5.58 -20.05 -4.11
C MET A 70 4.18 -19.65 -4.55
N LEU A 71 3.22 -19.73 -3.63
CA LEU A 71 1.80 -19.46 -3.88
C LEU A 71 1.29 -18.36 -2.94
N ALA A 72 0.72 -17.31 -3.52
CA ALA A 72 -0.14 -16.37 -2.83
C ALA A 72 -1.60 -16.82 -2.95
N SER A 73 -2.28 -17.05 -1.83
CA SER A 73 -3.68 -17.49 -1.79
C SER A 73 -4.55 -16.52 -0.99
N VAL A 74 -5.53 -15.90 -1.66
CA VAL A 74 -6.50 -15.01 -1.01
C VAL A 74 -7.43 -15.84 -0.11
N ARG A 75 -7.54 -15.45 1.15
CA ARG A 75 -8.43 -16.05 2.16
C ARG A 75 -9.60 -15.15 2.51
N SER A 76 -9.36 -13.82 2.54
CA SER A 76 -10.38 -12.81 2.73
C SER A 76 -10.17 -11.66 1.76
N SER A 77 -11.24 -11.05 1.27
CA SER A 77 -11.20 -9.91 0.36
C SER A 77 -11.35 -8.55 1.06
N GLY A 78 -11.48 -8.52 2.38
CA GLY A 78 -11.67 -7.28 3.14
C GLY A 78 -13.09 -6.69 3.11
N LYS A 79 -14.06 -7.33 2.43
CA LYS A 79 -15.47 -6.92 2.50
C LYS A 79 -16.06 -7.36 3.84
N GLY A 80 -16.00 -6.48 4.85
CA GLY A 80 -16.45 -6.76 6.21
C GLY A 80 -15.44 -7.51 7.11
N ASN A 81 -14.28 -7.88 6.56
CA ASN A 81 -13.12 -8.43 7.26
C ASN A 81 -11.86 -7.93 6.55
N ASN A 82 -10.72 -7.90 7.24
CA ASN A 82 -9.45 -7.51 6.64
C ASN A 82 -9.12 -8.38 5.41
N ALA A 83 -8.53 -7.77 4.40
CA ALA A 83 -7.97 -8.52 3.27
C ALA A 83 -6.83 -9.40 3.78
N LEU A 84 -6.87 -10.70 3.48
CA LEU A 84 -5.87 -11.66 3.93
C LEU A 84 -5.38 -12.51 2.77
N ILE A 85 -4.06 -12.49 2.52
CA ILE A 85 -3.40 -13.34 1.54
C ILE A 85 -2.34 -14.16 2.26
N LYS A 86 -2.42 -15.48 2.13
CA LYS A 86 -1.51 -16.44 2.76
C LYS A 86 -0.46 -16.95 1.79
N ALA A 87 0.76 -17.14 2.31
CA ALA A 87 1.89 -17.68 1.58
C ALA A 87 2.02 -19.20 1.76
N TYR A 88 2.25 -19.92 0.67
CA TYR A 88 2.51 -21.35 0.66
C TYR A 88 3.69 -21.68 -0.24
N GLN A 89 4.43 -22.75 0.10
CA GLN A 89 5.47 -23.32 -0.76
C GLN A 89 5.08 -24.67 -1.34
N GLY A 90 5.47 -24.90 -2.58
CA GLY A 90 5.34 -26.18 -3.26
C GLY A 90 6.56 -27.08 -3.09
N PRO A 91 6.58 -28.26 -3.71
CA PRO A 91 7.73 -29.17 -3.69
C PRO A 91 8.94 -28.56 -4.40
N GLN A 92 10.14 -28.99 -3.98
CA GLN A 92 11.41 -28.49 -4.51
C GLN A 92 11.62 -28.91 -5.98
N GLY A 93 12.24 -28.00 -6.77
CA GLY A 93 12.75 -28.30 -8.11
C GLY A 93 11.68 -28.60 -9.16
N LYS A 94 10.40 -28.42 -8.88
CA LYS A 94 9.31 -28.70 -9.83
C LYS A 94 8.32 -27.54 -9.90
N LYS A 95 8.01 -27.16 -11.13
CA LYS A 95 6.88 -26.28 -11.43
C LYS A 95 5.60 -27.04 -11.08
N LYS A 96 4.84 -26.53 -10.10
CA LYS A 96 3.58 -27.13 -9.67
C LYS A 96 2.40 -26.35 -10.24
N ALA A 97 1.33 -27.06 -10.57
CA ALA A 97 0.07 -26.40 -10.94
C ALA A 97 -0.40 -25.49 -9.81
N CYS A 98 -0.69 -24.23 -10.14
CA CYS A 98 -1.10 -23.23 -9.17
C CYS A 98 -2.46 -23.57 -8.56
N GLY A 99 -2.51 -23.70 -7.26
CA GLY A 99 -3.75 -24.00 -6.53
C GLY A 99 -3.47 -24.48 -5.11
N THR A 100 -4.50 -24.47 -4.27
CA THR A 100 -4.42 -25.00 -2.89
C THR A 100 -4.81 -26.48 -2.90
N GLY A 101 -3.88 -27.36 -2.59
CA GLY A 101 -4.13 -28.81 -2.56
C GLY A 101 -2.98 -29.57 -1.90
N ALA A 102 -3.00 -30.91 -1.99
CA ALA A 102 -1.96 -31.76 -1.43
C ALA A 102 -0.55 -31.37 -1.94
N GLY A 103 0.41 -31.27 -1.01
CA GLY A 103 1.81 -30.93 -1.29
C GLY A 103 2.11 -29.42 -1.32
N TRP A 104 1.21 -28.58 -0.85
CA TRP A 104 1.47 -27.20 -0.51
C TRP A 104 1.63 -27.06 1.01
N GLU A 105 2.69 -26.43 1.44
CA GLU A 105 3.03 -26.17 2.83
C GLU A 105 2.80 -24.69 3.13
N TYR A 106 2.07 -24.41 4.21
CA TYR A 106 1.86 -23.03 4.67
C TYR A 106 3.13 -22.53 5.33
N LEU A 107 3.61 -21.35 4.94
CA LEU A 107 4.86 -20.78 5.45
C LEU A 107 4.67 -20.14 6.82
N GLY A 108 3.60 -19.39 7.03
CA GLY A 108 3.31 -18.74 8.30
C GLY A 108 4.29 -17.62 8.66
N ALA A 109 4.02 -16.95 9.78
CA ALA A 109 4.75 -15.76 10.22
C ALA A 109 6.24 -15.97 10.55
N ASN A 110 6.68 -17.22 10.76
CA ASN A 110 8.09 -17.52 11.06
C ASN A 110 8.97 -17.54 9.80
N ASP A 111 8.35 -17.54 8.62
CA ASP A 111 9.05 -17.69 7.34
C ASP A 111 8.69 -16.55 6.39
N ILE A 112 7.43 -16.44 5.98
CA ILE A 112 6.91 -15.31 5.22
C ILE A 112 5.62 -14.84 5.90
N THR A 113 5.60 -13.59 6.35
CA THR A 113 4.42 -13.01 7.00
C THR A 113 3.26 -12.91 6.01
N ASP A 114 2.08 -13.35 6.43
CA ASP A 114 0.86 -13.18 5.63
C ASP A 114 0.60 -11.69 5.38
N TYR A 115 0.09 -11.35 4.19
CA TYR A 115 -0.39 -10.00 3.92
C TYR A 115 -1.78 -9.83 4.53
N GLU A 116 -1.93 -8.79 5.36
CA GLU A 116 -3.21 -8.42 5.96
C GLU A 116 -3.40 -6.90 5.90
N ALA A 117 -4.53 -6.44 5.37
CA ALA A 117 -4.86 -5.02 5.27
C ALA A 117 -6.35 -4.75 5.43
N GLU A 118 -6.68 -3.54 5.90
CA GLU A 118 -8.07 -3.07 6.00
C GLU A 118 -8.69 -2.71 4.65
N SER A 119 -7.86 -2.39 3.65
CA SER A 119 -8.31 -2.08 2.30
C SER A 119 -8.87 -3.31 1.61
N ALA A 120 -9.99 -3.14 0.88
CA ALA A 120 -10.65 -4.26 0.21
C ALA A 120 -9.91 -4.68 -1.06
N LEU A 121 -9.76 -5.99 -1.26
CA LEU A 121 -9.41 -6.58 -2.55
C LEU A 121 -10.67 -6.68 -3.41
N GLU A 122 -10.68 -6.02 -4.56
CA GLU A 122 -11.87 -5.93 -5.41
C GLU A 122 -11.81 -6.86 -6.61
N ASN A 123 -10.78 -6.70 -7.43
CA ASN A 123 -10.49 -7.58 -8.55
C ASN A 123 -9.19 -8.32 -8.28
N PHE A 124 -9.27 -9.62 -8.08
CA PHE A 124 -8.12 -10.43 -7.72
C PHE A 124 -8.20 -11.85 -8.24
N ASN A 125 -7.03 -12.42 -8.54
CA ASN A 125 -6.89 -13.84 -8.71
C ASN A 125 -6.87 -14.53 -7.36
N LYS A 126 -7.69 -15.57 -7.17
CA LYS A 126 -7.76 -16.31 -5.89
C LYS A 126 -6.41 -16.90 -5.51
N THR A 127 -5.61 -17.28 -6.50
CA THR A 127 -4.28 -17.84 -6.34
C THR A 127 -3.35 -17.31 -7.42
N VAL A 128 -2.14 -16.90 -7.04
CA VAL A 128 -1.04 -16.57 -7.94
C VAL A 128 0.20 -17.32 -7.49
N CYS A 129 0.91 -17.92 -8.43
CA CYS A 129 2.14 -18.66 -8.14
C CYS A 129 3.34 -18.00 -8.82
N PHE A 130 4.46 -17.97 -8.11
CA PHE A 130 5.78 -17.65 -8.62
C PHE A 130 6.62 -18.93 -8.68
N ASN A 131 7.23 -19.18 -9.82
CA ASN A 131 8.01 -20.39 -10.05
C ASN A 131 9.51 -20.14 -9.87
N ALA A 132 10.27 -21.20 -9.64
CA ALA A 132 11.72 -21.16 -9.49
C ALA A 132 12.48 -20.58 -10.72
N ASP A 133 11.87 -20.62 -11.89
CA ASP A 133 12.38 -20.02 -13.13
C ASP A 133 12.04 -18.53 -13.29
N ALA A 134 11.62 -17.87 -12.22
CA ALA A 134 11.11 -16.50 -12.17
C ALA A 134 9.83 -16.23 -12.96
N SER A 135 9.24 -17.24 -13.64
CA SER A 135 7.91 -17.11 -14.23
C SER A 135 6.81 -17.11 -13.17
N ALA A 136 5.62 -16.64 -13.50
CA ALA A 136 4.48 -16.63 -12.60
C ALA A 136 3.20 -17.11 -13.30
N THR A 137 2.13 -17.33 -12.53
CA THR A 137 0.78 -17.35 -13.08
C THR A 137 0.35 -15.90 -13.31
N ALA A 138 -0.05 -15.57 -14.54
CA ALA A 138 -0.59 -14.25 -14.83
C ALA A 138 -1.81 -13.95 -13.96
N GLY A 139 -1.86 -12.74 -13.41
CA GLY A 139 -2.93 -12.36 -12.50
C GLY A 139 -2.89 -10.91 -12.10
N SER A 140 -3.82 -10.51 -11.25
CA SER A 140 -3.84 -9.17 -10.69
C SER A 140 -4.46 -9.14 -9.29
N TYR A 141 -4.06 -8.13 -8.52
CA TYR A 141 -4.68 -7.73 -7.26
C TYR A 141 -5.00 -6.24 -7.33
N THR A 142 -6.26 -5.90 -7.10
CA THR A 142 -6.69 -4.49 -7.03
C THR A 142 -7.16 -4.20 -5.61
N LEU A 143 -6.52 -3.22 -4.98
CA LEU A 143 -6.96 -2.65 -3.72
C LEU A 143 -7.78 -1.40 -3.98
N GLY A 144 -8.93 -1.28 -3.30
CA GLY A 144 -9.80 -0.12 -3.39
C GLY A 144 -10.27 0.35 -2.02
N ARG A 145 -10.42 1.67 -1.87
CA ARG A 145 -10.95 2.27 -0.64
C ARG A 145 -11.69 3.57 -0.95
N GLN A 146 -12.87 3.73 -0.35
CA GLN A 146 -13.59 4.98 -0.36
C GLN A 146 -13.06 5.88 0.74
N CYS A 147 -12.61 7.07 0.38
CA CYS A 147 -12.07 8.05 1.31
C CYS A 147 -12.96 9.28 1.35
N SER A 148 -13.49 9.60 2.54
CA SER A 148 -14.31 10.78 2.75
C SER A 148 -13.44 12.01 2.92
N GLY A 149 -13.70 13.06 2.13
CA GLY A 149 -13.03 14.34 2.18
C GLY A 149 -14.02 15.50 2.32
N TRP A 150 -13.50 16.72 2.53
CA TRP A 150 -14.32 17.94 2.62
C TRP A 150 -15.22 18.17 1.41
N TRP A 151 -14.74 17.77 0.21
CA TRP A 151 -15.44 17.97 -1.07
C TRP A 151 -16.25 16.74 -1.51
N GLY A 152 -16.48 15.79 -0.58
CA GLY A 152 -17.19 14.55 -0.84
C GLY A 152 -16.29 13.32 -0.81
N ASP A 153 -16.92 12.18 -1.05
CA ASP A 153 -16.23 10.89 -1.06
C ASP A 153 -15.51 10.67 -2.38
N THR A 154 -14.27 10.24 -2.31
CA THR A 154 -13.46 9.88 -3.47
C THR A 154 -13.02 8.42 -3.34
N TYR A 155 -13.17 7.67 -4.44
CA TYR A 155 -12.78 6.29 -4.50
C TYR A 155 -11.39 6.17 -5.13
N PHE A 156 -10.45 5.55 -4.40
CA PHE A 156 -9.09 5.32 -4.87
C PHE A 156 -8.85 3.84 -5.11
N GLN A 157 -8.10 3.54 -6.18
CA GLN A 157 -7.72 2.17 -6.53
C GLN A 157 -6.25 2.09 -6.93
N PHE A 158 -5.59 1.02 -6.47
CA PHE A 158 -4.26 0.60 -6.91
C PHE A 158 -4.31 -0.86 -7.35
N LYS A 159 -3.52 -1.19 -8.38
CA LYS A 159 -3.50 -2.53 -8.95
C LYS A 159 -2.08 -3.03 -9.18
N ASN A 160 -1.83 -4.27 -8.79
CA ASN A 160 -0.69 -5.06 -9.23
C ASN A 160 -1.11 -5.93 -10.41
N GLN A 161 -0.43 -5.78 -11.54
CA GLN A 161 -0.58 -6.65 -12.70
C GLN A 161 0.65 -7.56 -12.79
N ILE A 162 0.46 -8.88 -12.73
CA ILE A 162 1.52 -9.87 -12.74
C ILE A 162 1.57 -10.52 -14.11
N PHE A 163 2.74 -10.46 -14.76
CA PHE A 163 2.97 -11.04 -16.09
C PHE A 163 3.53 -12.45 -15.97
N GLY A 164 2.84 -13.42 -16.57
CA GLY A 164 3.14 -14.84 -16.40
C GLY A 164 4.53 -15.27 -16.87
N ALA A 165 4.99 -14.75 -18.01
CA ALA A 165 6.26 -15.18 -18.60
C ALA A 165 7.50 -14.76 -17.78
N THR A 166 7.44 -13.60 -17.14
CA THR A 166 8.59 -12.98 -16.46
C THR A 166 8.40 -12.86 -14.96
N GLY A 167 7.20 -13.11 -14.44
CA GLY A 167 6.84 -12.78 -13.07
C GLY A 167 6.99 -11.29 -12.76
N TYR A 168 7.04 -10.41 -13.77
CA TYR A 168 7.11 -8.97 -13.57
C TYR A 168 5.81 -8.47 -12.94
N ILE A 169 5.94 -7.58 -11.96
CA ILE A 169 4.81 -6.97 -11.25
C ILE A 169 4.76 -5.50 -11.62
N GLU A 170 3.78 -5.13 -12.43
CA GLU A 170 3.49 -3.76 -12.79
C GLU A 170 2.58 -3.13 -11.74
N LYS A 171 2.88 -1.88 -11.38
CA LYS A 171 2.18 -1.12 -10.32
C LYS A 171 1.38 -0.01 -10.98
N LEU A 172 0.07 -0.07 -10.85
CA LEU A 172 -0.86 0.84 -11.51
C LEU A 172 -1.74 1.56 -10.48
N LYS A 173 -2.07 2.83 -10.76
CA LYS A 173 -3.13 3.56 -10.05
C LYS A 173 -4.26 3.91 -11.01
N TYR A 174 -5.49 3.93 -10.51
CA TYR A 174 -6.62 4.36 -11.31
C TYR A 174 -6.77 5.89 -11.26
N ASN A 175 -6.73 6.51 -12.43
CA ASN A 175 -6.87 7.95 -12.58
C ASN A 175 -8.25 8.27 -13.19
N THR A 176 -9.10 8.94 -12.39
CA THR A 176 -10.43 9.36 -12.81
C THR A 176 -10.45 10.66 -13.62
N ASN A 177 -9.31 11.34 -13.78
CA ASN A 177 -9.22 12.54 -14.58
C ASN A 177 -9.61 12.25 -16.04
N LYS A 178 -10.21 13.23 -16.68
CA LYS A 178 -10.62 13.12 -18.09
C LYS A 178 -9.70 13.93 -18.98
N VAL A 179 -9.22 13.30 -20.05
CA VAL A 179 -8.51 13.95 -21.15
C VAL A 179 -9.40 13.80 -22.40
N ASN A 180 -9.74 14.90 -23.05
CA ASN A 180 -10.67 14.93 -24.20
C ASN A 180 -11.99 14.20 -23.92
N GLY A 181 -12.54 14.35 -22.70
CA GLY A 181 -13.79 13.73 -22.27
C GLY A 181 -13.74 12.25 -21.92
N LYS A 182 -12.58 11.59 -22.09
CA LYS A 182 -12.35 10.19 -21.70
C LYS A 182 -11.58 10.10 -20.39
N VAL A 183 -11.97 9.18 -19.51
CA VAL A 183 -11.21 8.86 -18.29
C VAL A 183 -9.87 8.26 -18.69
N ILE A 184 -8.78 8.70 -18.02
CA ILE A 184 -7.41 8.20 -18.28
C ILE A 184 -7.33 6.69 -17.97
N GLY A 185 -7.95 6.25 -16.88
CA GLY A 185 -7.95 4.85 -16.48
C GLY A 185 -6.70 4.46 -15.67
N TRP A 186 -6.18 3.27 -15.93
CA TRP A 186 -4.99 2.76 -15.26
C TRP A 186 -3.73 3.40 -15.82
N GLU A 187 -2.84 3.88 -14.96
CA GLU A 187 -1.54 4.47 -15.29
C GLU A 187 -0.46 3.95 -14.33
N ASP A 188 0.80 3.92 -14.79
CA ASP A 188 1.95 3.51 -13.98
C ASP A 188 2.19 4.46 -12.80
N ILE A 189 2.80 3.93 -11.73
CA ILE A 189 3.16 4.68 -10.52
C ILE A 189 4.66 4.92 -10.51
#